data_96ac754d5e83f246475e23c6232c09cf
#
_entry.id   96ac754d5e83f246475e23c6232c09cf
#
_cell.length_a   1.000
_cell.length_b   1.000
_cell.length_c   1.000
_cell.angle_alpha   90.00
_cell.angle_beta   90.00
_cell.angle_gamma   90.00
#
_symmetry.space_group_name_H-M   'P 1'
#
loop_
_entity.id
_entity.type
_entity.pdbx_description
1 polymer ?
#
loop_
_entity_poly.entity_id
_entity_poly.type
_entity_poly.pdbx_seq_one_letter_code
_entity_poly.pdbx_strand_id
1 'polypeptide(L)'
;AIRRLSKGMQKQVAFWLAMCCRPEYLILDEPVDGLDPVMRRQVWSLMMGDVAERGTTVLVSSHNLRELEDVCDHVGIMDHGKVLLERSLAQLQDNMVKLQVVFQDGVTEVPADLEVLHASKIGRIHTLIMRMNAEEATNRLAVYNPLLVDAVPLTLEEIFIYELGGAD
;
A
#
# COMPACT_ATOMS: atom_id res chain seq x y z
N ALA A 1 -24.72 18.84 23.42
CA ALA A 1 -24.43 17.43 23.78
C ALA A 1 -23.88 16.73 22.54
N ILE A 2 -22.79 15.98 22.68
CA ILE A 2 -22.09 15.25 21.60
C ILE A 2 -23.05 14.38 20.79
N ARG A 3 -24.07 13.81 21.41
CA ARG A 3 -25.11 12.99 20.77
C ARG A 3 -25.93 13.71 19.68
N ARG A 4 -25.87 15.04 19.58
CA ARG A 4 -26.55 15.85 18.55
C ARG A 4 -25.66 16.11 17.31
N LEU A 5 -24.41 15.73 17.36
CA LEU A 5 -23.47 15.84 16.25
C LEU A 5 -23.72 14.73 15.21
N SER A 6 -23.38 15.01 13.96
CA SER A 6 -23.35 13.96 12.93
C SER A 6 -22.37 12.85 13.32
N LYS A 7 -22.51 11.64 12.75
CA LYS A 7 -21.59 10.53 13.03
C LYS A 7 -20.13 10.92 12.75
N GLY A 8 -19.84 11.62 11.65
CA GLY A 8 -18.51 12.13 11.33
C GLY A 8 -18.00 13.10 12.39
N MET A 9 -18.82 14.06 12.84
CA MET A 9 -18.44 14.99 13.90
C MET A 9 -18.22 14.28 15.24
N GLN A 10 -18.96 13.22 15.54
CA GLN A 10 -18.73 12.41 16.75
C GLN A 10 -17.37 11.70 16.69
N LYS A 11 -17.01 11.11 15.52
CA LYS A 11 -15.69 10.52 15.29
C LYS A 11 -14.57 11.56 15.47
N GLN A 12 -14.73 12.74 14.89
CA GLN A 12 -13.77 13.84 15.05
C GLN A 12 -13.56 14.21 16.53
N VAL A 13 -14.65 14.38 17.29
CA VAL A 13 -14.56 14.69 18.72
C VAL A 13 -13.85 13.58 19.49
N ALA A 14 -14.17 12.31 19.20
CA ALA A 14 -13.52 11.17 19.84
C ALA A 14 -12.02 11.14 19.54
N PHE A 15 -11.65 11.36 18.28
CA PHE A 15 -10.25 11.48 17.85
C PHE A 15 -9.51 12.61 18.59
N TRP A 16 -10.09 13.82 18.60
CA TRP A 16 -9.51 14.96 19.32
C TRP A 16 -9.30 14.70 20.80
N LEU A 17 -10.28 14.06 21.45
CA LEU A 17 -10.16 13.72 22.86
C LEU A 17 -9.03 12.71 23.10
N ALA A 18 -8.89 11.70 22.24
CA ALA A 18 -7.80 10.74 22.32
C ALA A 18 -6.43 11.42 22.16
N MET A 19 -6.27 12.29 21.15
CA MET A 19 -5.03 13.05 20.94
C MET A 19 -4.69 14.00 22.10
N CYS A 20 -5.70 14.66 22.68
CA CYS A 20 -5.50 15.53 23.85
C CYS A 20 -4.98 14.80 25.09
N CYS A 21 -5.22 13.49 25.20
CA CYS A 21 -4.66 12.65 26.27
C CYS A 21 -3.16 12.40 26.12
N ARG A 22 -2.57 12.76 24.98
CA ARG A 22 -1.15 12.54 24.64
C ARG A 22 -0.69 11.10 24.93
N PRO A 23 -1.35 10.09 24.35
CA PRO A 23 -1.02 8.70 24.61
C PRO A 23 0.36 8.34 24.02
N GLU A 24 1.04 7.39 24.64
CA GLU A 24 2.24 6.75 24.09
C GLU A 24 1.87 5.75 22.98
N TYR A 25 0.72 5.07 23.14
CA TYR A 25 0.15 4.12 22.17
C TYR A 25 -1.27 4.55 21.82
N LEU A 26 -1.56 4.73 20.55
CA LEU A 26 -2.85 5.13 20.03
C LEU A 26 -3.42 4.02 19.12
N ILE A 27 -4.55 3.43 19.51
CA ILE A 27 -5.23 2.38 18.75
C ILE A 27 -6.53 2.95 18.19
N LEU A 28 -6.68 2.90 16.88
CA LEU A 28 -7.80 3.49 16.16
C LEU A 28 -8.44 2.47 15.21
N ASP A 29 -9.74 2.32 15.34
CA ASP A 29 -10.54 1.46 14.48
C ASP A 29 -11.29 2.32 13.45
N GLU A 30 -10.93 2.16 12.15
CA GLU A 30 -11.51 2.88 11.03
C GLU A 30 -11.64 4.40 11.28
N PRO A 31 -10.56 5.11 11.69
CA PRO A 31 -10.66 6.48 12.21
C PRO A 31 -11.15 7.50 11.20
N VAL A 32 -10.91 7.27 9.91
CA VAL A 32 -11.23 8.20 8.83
C VAL A 32 -12.43 7.78 8.00
N ASP A 33 -13.01 6.60 8.28
CA ASP A 33 -14.19 6.13 7.58
C ASP A 33 -15.39 7.07 7.79
N GLY A 34 -16.07 7.41 6.68
CA GLY A 34 -17.19 8.34 6.68
C GLY A 34 -16.84 9.82 6.86
N LEU A 35 -15.55 10.18 6.88
CA LEU A 35 -15.10 11.57 6.83
C LEU A 35 -14.95 12.04 5.38
N ASP A 36 -15.20 13.36 5.16
CA ASP A 36 -14.89 13.98 3.89
C ASP A 36 -13.35 14.04 3.64
N PRO A 37 -12.90 14.20 2.38
CA PRO A 37 -11.48 14.14 2.05
C PRO A 37 -10.61 15.19 2.78
N VAL A 38 -11.16 16.36 3.10
CA VAL A 38 -10.40 17.42 3.79
C VAL A 38 -10.17 17.03 5.24
N MET A 39 -11.22 16.58 5.92
CA MET A 39 -11.13 16.12 7.31
C MET A 39 -10.24 14.87 7.45
N ARG A 40 -10.33 13.94 6.51
CA ARG A 40 -9.48 12.75 6.46
C ARG A 40 -8.00 13.13 6.42
N ARG A 41 -7.62 14.03 5.52
CA ARG A 41 -6.24 14.54 5.43
C ARG A 41 -5.78 15.22 6.72
N GLN A 42 -6.66 15.98 7.38
CA GLN A 42 -6.34 16.62 8.65
C GLN A 42 -6.07 15.60 9.76
N VAL A 43 -6.89 14.55 9.87
CA VAL A 43 -6.69 13.47 10.85
C VAL A 43 -5.34 12.80 10.63
N TRP A 44 -5.01 12.42 9.40
CA TRP A 44 -3.71 11.82 9.07
C TRP A 44 -2.54 12.76 9.39
N SER A 45 -2.62 14.03 8.98
CA SER A 45 -1.58 15.02 9.26
C SER A 45 -1.31 15.19 10.75
N LEU A 46 -2.34 15.21 11.58
CA LEU A 46 -2.22 15.33 13.03
C LEU A 46 -1.59 14.09 13.66
N MET A 47 -2.00 12.89 13.24
CA MET A 47 -1.39 11.65 13.72
C MET A 47 0.09 11.59 13.36
N MET A 48 0.44 11.88 12.10
CA MET A 48 1.83 11.87 11.65
C MET A 48 2.68 12.92 12.34
N GLY A 49 2.11 14.12 12.62
CA GLY A 49 2.77 15.13 13.44
C GLY A 49 3.08 14.63 14.84
N ASP A 50 2.14 13.94 15.46
CA ASP A 50 2.29 13.39 16.81
C ASP A 50 3.33 12.25 16.86
N VAL A 51 3.35 11.38 15.85
CA VAL A 51 4.39 10.36 15.67
C VAL A 51 5.76 11.01 15.55
N ALA A 52 5.90 12.04 14.69
CA ALA A 52 7.17 12.69 14.43
C ALA A 52 7.71 13.48 15.64
N GLU A 53 6.83 14.19 16.35
CA GLU A 53 7.23 15.08 17.45
C GLU A 53 7.39 14.35 18.80
N ARG A 54 6.60 13.32 19.04
CA ARG A 54 6.53 12.65 20.34
C ARG A 54 6.88 11.18 20.34
N GLY A 55 7.04 10.58 19.16
CA GLY A 55 7.29 9.15 19.03
C GLY A 55 6.08 8.29 19.41
N THR A 56 4.86 8.83 19.29
CA THR A 56 3.62 8.05 19.53
C THR A 56 3.55 6.85 18.58
N THR A 57 3.33 5.67 19.11
CA THR A 57 3.07 4.48 18.31
C THR A 57 1.59 4.40 17.97
N VAL A 58 1.27 4.35 16.67
CA VAL A 58 -0.12 4.34 16.21
C VAL A 58 -0.44 3.01 15.53
N LEU A 59 -1.50 2.35 15.98
CA LEU A 59 -2.08 1.17 15.33
C LEU A 59 -3.44 1.56 14.77
N VAL A 60 -3.59 1.43 13.45
CA VAL A 60 -4.81 1.80 12.73
C VAL A 60 -5.37 0.60 11.99
N SER A 61 -6.68 0.32 12.14
CA SER A 61 -7.39 -0.55 11.21
C SER A 61 -7.98 0.27 10.06
N SER A 62 -7.93 -0.27 8.85
CA SER A 62 -8.66 0.27 7.70
C SER A 62 -8.91 -0.83 6.67
N HIS A 63 -10.05 -0.76 5.98
CA HIS A 63 -10.33 -1.55 4.79
C HIS A 63 -9.92 -0.85 3.49
N ASN A 64 -9.45 0.40 3.57
CA ASN A 64 -8.97 1.18 2.44
C ASN A 64 -7.44 1.23 2.42
N LEU A 65 -6.82 0.32 1.70
CA LEU A 65 -5.37 0.18 1.61
C LEU A 65 -4.67 1.44 1.08
N ARG A 66 -5.32 2.19 0.18
CA ARG A 66 -4.75 3.42 -0.40
C ARG A 66 -4.54 4.52 0.63
N GLU A 67 -5.37 4.56 1.67
CA GLU A 67 -5.23 5.55 2.74
C GLU A 67 -4.06 5.25 3.67
N LEU A 68 -3.66 3.98 3.77
CA LEU A 68 -2.56 3.53 4.61
C LEU A 68 -1.20 3.65 3.91
N GLU A 69 -1.17 3.62 2.58
CA GLU A 69 0.04 3.55 1.76
C GLU A 69 1.05 4.66 2.05
N ASP A 70 0.54 5.89 2.28
CA ASP A 70 1.36 7.07 2.52
C ASP A 70 1.69 7.31 4.01
N VAL A 71 1.09 6.52 4.93
CA VAL A 71 1.14 6.84 6.37
C VAL A 71 1.64 5.71 7.24
N CYS A 72 1.67 4.46 6.76
CA CYS A 72 2.14 3.33 7.54
C CYS A 72 3.55 2.88 7.13
N ASP A 73 4.32 2.40 8.09
CA ASP A 73 5.63 1.76 7.89
C ASP A 73 5.56 0.23 8.00
N HIS A 74 4.52 -0.28 8.68
CA HIS A 74 4.25 -1.71 8.84
C HIS A 74 2.80 -2.02 8.50
N VAL A 75 2.58 -3.19 7.92
CA VAL A 75 1.26 -3.68 7.53
C VAL A 75 1.01 -5.05 8.15
N GLY A 76 -0.14 -5.20 8.78
CA GLY A 76 -0.69 -6.48 9.24
C GLY A 76 -1.97 -6.79 8.49
N ILE A 77 -2.07 -7.97 7.90
CA ILE A 77 -3.29 -8.44 7.24
C ILE A 77 -3.94 -9.49 8.12
N MET A 78 -5.22 -9.26 8.44
CA MET A 78 -6.01 -10.16 9.26
C MET A 78 -7.17 -10.74 8.48
N ASP A 79 -7.38 -12.04 8.61
CA ASP A 79 -8.54 -12.74 8.08
C ASP A 79 -9.03 -13.77 9.09
N HIS A 80 -10.34 -13.85 9.29
CA HIS A 80 -10.98 -14.78 10.23
C HIS A 80 -10.33 -14.84 11.62
N GLY A 81 -9.89 -13.68 12.14
CA GLY A 81 -9.24 -13.58 13.46
C GLY A 81 -7.79 -14.07 13.52
N LYS A 82 -7.15 -14.31 12.38
CA LYS A 82 -5.74 -14.70 12.28
C LYS A 82 -4.97 -13.64 11.53
N VAL A 83 -3.73 -13.39 11.94
CA VAL A 83 -2.78 -12.58 11.18
C VAL A 83 -2.22 -13.46 10.06
N LEU A 84 -2.50 -13.10 8.82
CA LEU A 84 -2.00 -13.81 7.63
C LEU A 84 -0.62 -13.32 7.23
N LEU A 85 -0.39 -12.01 7.38
CA LEU A 85 0.84 -11.35 7.01
C LEU A 85 1.14 -10.24 8.04
N GLU A 86 2.42 -10.10 8.40
CA GLU A 86 2.95 -8.96 9.14
C GLU A 86 4.34 -8.65 8.61
N ARG A 87 4.52 -7.49 7.99
CA ARG A 87 5.77 -7.07 7.35
C ARG A 87 5.90 -5.54 7.38
N SER A 88 7.14 -5.05 7.31
CA SER A 88 7.36 -3.65 6.96
C SER A 88 7.01 -3.41 5.50
N LEU A 89 6.54 -2.21 5.19
CA LEU A 89 6.20 -1.83 3.82
C LEU A 89 7.41 -1.93 2.89
N ALA A 90 8.59 -1.55 3.39
CA ALA A 90 9.85 -1.70 2.67
C ALA A 90 10.15 -3.15 2.30
N GLN A 91 9.99 -4.10 3.23
CA GLN A 91 10.18 -5.53 2.94
C GLN A 91 9.22 -6.08 1.88
N LEU A 92 7.98 -5.58 1.88
CA LEU A 92 6.99 -5.98 0.87
C LEU A 92 7.36 -5.43 -0.51
N GLN A 93 7.84 -4.19 -0.57
CA GLN A 93 8.27 -3.54 -1.82
C GLN A 93 9.60 -4.13 -2.36
N ASP A 94 10.51 -4.56 -1.50
CA ASP A 94 11.78 -5.16 -1.92
C ASP A 94 11.61 -6.56 -2.52
N ASN A 95 10.56 -7.29 -2.16
CA ASN A 95 10.30 -8.65 -2.64
C ASN A 95 9.47 -8.72 -3.92
N MET A 96 8.95 -7.61 -4.38
CA MET A 96 8.11 -7.54 -5.58
C MET A 96 8.43 -6.28 -6.38
N VAL A 97 8.42 -6.41 -7.69
CA VAL A 97 8.63 -5.29 -8.60
C VAL A 97 7.53 -5.22 -9.64
N LYS A 98 7.12 -4.00 -9.95
CA LYS A 98 6.25 -3.67 -11.08
C LYS A 98 7.07 -2.91 -12.12
N LEU A 99 7.17 -3.47 -13.32
CA LEU A 99 7.92 -2.89 -14.41
C LEU A 99 7.01 -2.54 -15.57
N GLN A 100 7.24 -1.39 -16.16
CA GLN A 100 6.70 -1.03 -17.48
C GLN A 100 7.78 -1.29 -18.53
N VAL A 101 7.48 -2.15 -19.47
CA VAL A 101 8.44 -2.63 -20.47
C VAL A 101 7.91 -2.37 -21.87
N VAL A 102 8.74 -1.84 -22.75
CA VAL A 102 8.49 -1.78 -24.16
C VAL A 102 9.51 -2.66 -24.87
N PHE A 103 9.06 -3.76 -25.43
CA PHE A 103 9.91 -4.64 -26.21
C PHE A 103 10.13 -4.11 -27.62
N GLN A 104 11.19 -4.58 -28.29
CA GLN A 104 11.44 -4.31 -29.70
C GLN A 104 10.36 -4.89 -30.60
N ASP A 105 10.26 -4.38 -31.81
CA ASP A 105 9.32 -4.89 -32.80
C ASP A 105 9.60 -6.37 -33.08
N GLY A 106 8.56 -7.20 -33.01
CA GLY A 106 8.65 -8.67 -33.15
C GLY A 106 8.39 -9.44 -31.85
N VAL A 107 8.51 -8.81 -30.68
CA VAL A 107 8.13 -9.40 -29.38
C VAL A 107 6.70 -8.94 -29.06
N THR A 108 5.73 -9.78 -29.37
CA THR A 108 4.29 -9.48 -29.17
C THR A 108 3.74 -9.92 -27.84
N GLU A 109 4.39 -10.89 -27.22
CA GLU A 109 3.98 -11.50 -25.95
C GLU A 109 5.13 -11.48 -24.95
N VAL A 110 4.79 -11.55 -23.66
CA VAL A 110 5.77 -11.66 -22.59
C VAL A 110 6.46 -13.01 -22.71
N PRO A 111 7.80 -13.07 -22.69
CA PRO A 111 8.52 -14.34 -22.75
C PRO A 111 8.13 -15.29 -21.63
N ALA A 112 7.85 -16.54 -21.96
CA ALA A 112 7.32 -17.53 -21.01
C ALA A 112 8.31 -17.98 -19.91
N ASP A 113 9.59 -17.72 -20.11
CA ASP A 113 10.65 -17.98 -19.13
C ASP A 113 10.80 -16.89 -18.06
N LEU A 114 10.11 -15.75 -18.23
CA LEU A 114 9.95 -14.76 -17.19
C LEU A 114 8.85 -15.22 -16.22
N GLU A 115 9.24 -15.47 -14.99
CA GLU A 115 8.33 -15.82 -13.89
C GLU A 115 7.52 -14.57 -13.48
N VAL A 116 6.45 -14.28 -14.23
CA VAL A 116 5.61 -13.10 -14.06
C VAL A 116 4.36 -13.49 -13.27
N LEU A 117 4.11 -12.83 -12.14
CA LEU A 117 2.87 -13.01 -11.36
C LEU A 117 1.66 -12.44 -12.10
N HIS A 118 1.86 -11.31 -12.76
CA HIS A 118 0.83 -10.66 -13.56
C HIS A 118 1.44 -9.92 -14.73
N ALA A 119 0.78 -10.02 -15.90
CA ALA A 119 1.13 -9.27 -17.09
C ALA A 119 -0.11 -8.61 -17.68
N SER A 120 -0.01 -7.32 -17.99
CA SER A 120 -1.01 -6.60 -18.73
C SER A 120 -0.36 -5.78 -19.84
N LYS A 121 -1.15 -5.41 -20.87
CA LYS A 121 -0.64 -4.68 -22.04
C LYS A 121 -1.58 -3.54 -22.40
N ILE A 122 -1.02 -2.35 -22.53
CA ILE A 122 -1.72 -1.16 -23.04
C ILE A 122 -0.90 -0.59 -24.19
N GLY A 123 -1.40 -0.71 -25.43
CA GLY A 123 -0.65 -0.33 -26.61
C GLY A 123 0.63 -1.13 -26.77
N ARG A 124 1.80 -0.49 -26.68
CA ARG A 124 3.13 -1.13 -26.73
C ARG A 124 3.75 -1.35 -25.35
N ILE A 125 3.12 -0.85 -24.27
CA ILE A 125 3.63 -0.94 -22.92
C ILE A 125 3.10 -2.23 -22.28
N HIS A 126 4.00 -3.10 -21.86
CA HIS A 126 3.71 -4.26 -21.02
C HIS A 126 3.96 -3.88 -19.56
N THR A 127 2.98 -4.07 -18.69
CA THR A 127 3.15 -3.94 -17.25
C THR A 127 3.33 -5.34 -16.68
N LEU A 128 4.48 -5.59 -16.06
CA LEU A 128 4.86 -6.87 -15.49
C LEU A 128 5.00 -6.73 -13.97
N ILE A 129 4.42 -7.67 -13.22
CA ILE A 129 4.62 -7.79 -11.77
C ILE A 129 5.37 -9.10 -11.53
N MET A 130 6.51 -9.02 -10.85
CA MET A 130 7.43 -10.14 -10.64
C MET A 130 7.80 -10.23 -9.16
N ARG A 131 8.01 -11.47 -8.67
CA ARG A 131 8.43 -11.74 -7.28
C ARG A 131 9.95 -11.75 -7.19
N MET A 132 10.54 -10.59 -7.32
CA MET A 132 11.99 -10.34 -7.21
C MET A 132 12.23 -8.84 -7.03
N ASN A 133 13.47 -8.46 -6.72
CA ASN A 133 13.83 -7.06 -6.66
C ASN A 133 13.99 -6.43 -8.07
N ALA A 134 13.99 -5.11 -8.13
CA ALA A 134 14.03 -4.37 -9.39
C ALA A 134 15.31 -4.61 -10.21
N GLU A 135 16.46 -4.80 -9.54
CA GLU A 135 17.74 -5.04 -10.20
C GLU A 135 17.75 -6.40 -10.89
N GLU A 136 17.33 -7.46 -10.20
CA GLU A 136 17.23 -8.80 -10.76
C GLU A 136 16.25 -8.85 -11.93
N ALA A 137 15.09 -8.24 -11.80
CA ALA A 137 14.07 -8.19 -12.84
C ALA A 137 14.58 -7.46 -14.10
N THR A 138 15.28 -6.33 -13.91
CA THR A 138 15.87 -5.58 -15.01
C THR A 138 16.95 -6.39 -15.71
N ASN A 139 17.82 -7.11 -14.97
CA ASN A 139 18.84 -7.98 -15.53
C ASN A 139 18.24 -9.13 -16.35
N ARG A 140 17.15 -9.75 -15.86
CA ARG A 140 16.45 -10.81 -16.62
C ARG A 140 15.83 -10.26 -17.92
N LEU A 141 15.27 -9.05 -17.88
CA LEU A 141 14.68 -8.40 -19.05
C LEU A 141 15.73 -7.93 -20.07
N ALA A 142 16.94 -7.63 -19.65
CA ALA A 142 18.02 -7.16 -20.53
C ALA A 142 18.35 -8.14 -21.66
N VAL A 143 18.15 -9.44 -21.45
CA VAL A 143 18.36 -10.49 -22.49
C VAL A 143 17.48 -10.26 -23.72
N TYR A 144 16.31 -9.64 -23.54
CA TYR A 144 15.34 -9.35 -24.63
C TYR A 144 15.56 -7.99 -25.29
N ASN A 145 16.62 -7.25 -24.90
CA ASN A 145 16.94 -5.93 -25.43
C ASN A 145 15.71 -4.99 -25.51
N PRO A 146 15.01 -4.75 -24.39
CA PRO A 146 13.83 -3.89 -24.40
C PRO A 146 14.21 -2.45 -24.78
N LEU A 147 13.27 -1.73 -25.42
CA LEU A 147 13.44 -0.31 -25.75
C LEU A 147 13.31 0.57 -24.48
N LEU A 148 12.51 0.12 -23.52
CA LEU A 148 12.28 0.80 -22.25
C LEU A 148 12.03 -0.23 -21.16
N VAL A 149 12.64 -0.01 -20.00
CA VAL A 149 12.30 -0.67 -18.75
C VAL A 149 12.23 0.41 -17.69
N ASP A 150 11.10 0.56 -17.04
CA ASP A 150 10.86 1.53 -15.99
C ASP A 150 10.23 0.86 -14.78
N ALA A 151 10.81 1.08 -13.59
CA ALA A 151 10.27 0.54 -12.35
C ALA A 151 9.22 1.50 -11.78
N VAL A 152 8.02 0.98 -11.60
CA VAL A 152 6.88 1.74 -11.07
C VAL A 152 6.57 1.23 -9.66
N PRO A 153 6.29 2.12 -8.69
CA PRO A 153 5.91 1.68 -7.35
C PRO A 153 4.69 0.74 -7.38
N LEU A 154 4.77 -0.35 -6.61
CA LEU A 154 3.63 -1.21 -6.32
C LEU A 154 2.75 -0.54 -5.27
N THR A 155 1.45 -0.55 -5.49
CA THR A 155 0.48 -0.13 -4.48
C THR A 155 0.29 -1.22 -3.42
N LEU A 156 -0.12 -0.84 -2.21
CA LEU A 156 -0.48 -1.82 -1.17
C LEU A 156 -1.57 -2.79 -1.63
N GLU A 157 -2.52 -2.30 -2.44
CA GLU A 157 -3.59 -3.10 -3.01
C GLU A 157 -3.04 -4.19 -3.95
N GLU A 158 -2.09 -3.83 -4.82
CA GLU A 158 -1.42 -4.79 -5.70
C GLU A 158 -0.60 -5.81 -4.89
N ILE A 159 0.18 -5.35 -3.91
CA ILE A 159 0.94 -6.24 -3.01
C ILE A 159 -0.01 -7.23 -2.31
N PHE A 160 -1.14 -6.75 -1.78
CA PHE A 160 -2.14 -7.59 -1.13
C PHE A 160 -2.68 -8.67 -2.06
N ILE A 161 -3.06 -8.30 -3.30
CA ILE A 161 -3.59 -9.23 -4.29
C ILE A 161 -2.56 -10.32 -4.62
N TYR A 162 -1.29 -9.96 -4.83
CA TYR A 162 -0.27 -10.91 -5.31
C TYR A 162 0.45 -11.66 -4.20
N GLU A 163 0.43 -11.17 -2.96
CA GLU A 163 0.93 -11.93 -1.80
C GLU A 163 -0.10 -12.95 -1.29
N LEU A 164 -1.39 -12.58 -1.26
CA LEU A 164 -2.45 -13.42 -0.71
C LEU A 164 -3.34 -14.09 -1.76
N GLY A 165 -3.56 -13.44 -2.90
CA GLY A 165 -4.45 -13.93 -3.97
C GLY A 165 -3.82 -14.95 -4.90
N GLY A 166 -2.54 -15.28 -4.76
CA GLY A 166 -1.87 -16.37 -5.50
C GLY A 166 -2.07 -17.75 -4.88
N ALA A 167 -3.04 -17.91 -3.99
CA ALA A 167 -3.37 -19.15 -3.30
C ALA A 167 -4.69 -19.81 -3.77
N ASP A 168 -5.18 -19.43 -4.97
CA ASP A 168 -6.27 -20.13 -5.66
C ASP A 168 -5.77 -20.83 -6.92
#